data_adc4d9bc63bf408bfa787773a48aadf7
#
_entry.id   adc4d9bc63bf408bfa787773a48aadf7
#
_cell.length_a   1.000
_cell.length_b   1.000
_cell.length_c   1.000
_cell.angle_alpha   90.00
_cell.angle_beta   90.00
_cell.angle_gamma   90.00
#
_symmetry.space_group_name_H-M   'P 1'
#
loop_
_entity.id
_entity.type
_entity.pdbx_description
1 polymer ?
#
loop_
_entity_poly.entity_id
_entity_poly.type
_entity_poly.pdbx_seq_one_letter_code
_entity_poly.pdbx_strand_id
1 'polypeptide(L)'
;MDVGTAMKLILLLFVDVFVPAVTIRPLKLDRALYNKLITESQTEPQEEIVNTHNAFRRKVSPQAKNMLKLYWSSAAAENARILARYCDKSESDPLERRLPNTFCGENMLMEHYPSPWSKVIEMWYNESKYFKYGEWPSTDDDIETDHYTQMVWASSYLIGCDVASCRRQKAATYLYVCHYCHEGNNQDTLNMPYKEGSPCDDCPNNCEDGLCTNPCTYYDEYNNCDKQVKLYGCSHPAVQPFCKASCLCTTEIK
;
A
#
# COMPACT_ATOMS: atom_id res chain seq x y z
N MET A 1 25.32 -45.09 -74.47
CA MET A 1 25.73 -45.58 -73.16
C MET A 1 26.35 -44.44 -72.41
N ASP A 2 25.66 -43.85 -71.53
CA ASP A 2 26.26 -43.28 -70.33
C ASP A 2 25.21 -42.94 -69.31
N VAL A 3 25.35 -43.48 -68.09
CA VAL A 3 24.42 -43.42 -67.05
C VAL A 3 24.85 -42.29 -66.12
N GLY A 4 24.18 -41.12 -66.19
CA GLY A 4 24.42 -39.97 -65.29
C GLY A 4 23.63 -40.12 -64.02
N THR A 5 24.29 -40.47 -62.93
CA THR A 5 23.71 -40.59 -61.61
C THR A 5 23.51 -39.19 -61.02
N ALA A 6 22.27 -38.70 -60.91
CA ALA A 6 21.94 -37.44 -60.22
C ALA A 6 21.87 -37.70 -58.70
N MET A 7 22.89 -37.22 -58.01
CA MET A 7 22.95 -37.21 -56.51
C MET A 7 22.12 -36.05 -55.99
N LYS A 8 20.93 -36.34 -55.43
CA LYS A 8 20.11 -35.32 -54.74
C LYS A 8 20.71 -35.01 -53.36
N LEU A 9 21.25 -33.81 -53.25
CA LEU A 9 21.72 -33.26 -52.00
C LEU A 9 20.50 -32.85 -51.16
N ILE A 10 20.17 -33.63 -50.11
CA ILE A 10 19.13 -33.26 -49.15
C ILE A 10 19.75 -32.29 -48.14
N LEU A 11 19.41 -31.02 -48.26
CA LEU A 11 19.75 -29.98 -47.30
C LEU A 11 18.83 -30.12 -46.09
N LEU A 12 19.30 -30.72 -45.00
CA LEU A 12 18.60 -30.72 -43.70
C LEU A 12 18.77 -29.34 -43.07
N LEU A 13 17.70 -28.53 -43.14
CA LEU A 13 17.60 -27.30 -42.38
C LEU A 13 17.28 -27.69 -40.91
N PHE A 14 18.30 -27.60 -40.06
CA PHE A 14 18.10 -27.61 -38.61
C PHE A 14 17.42 -26.29 -38.21
N VAL A 15 16.14 -26.33 -37.93
CA VAL A 15 15.44 -25.25 -37.27
C VAL A 15 15.76 -25.35 -35.78
N ASP A 16 16.68 -24.55 -35.30
CA ASP A 16 16.94 -24.39 -33.88
C ASP A 16 15.69 -23.80 -33.22
N VAL A 17 14.86 -24.65 -32.65
CA VAL A 17 13.76 -24.22 -31.81
C VAL A 17 14.35 -23.74 -30.49
N PHE A 18 14.52 -22.43 -30.37
CA PHE A 18 14.85 -21.77 -29.12
C PHE A 18 13.68 -21.99 -28.15
N VAL A 19 13.71 -23.05 -27.34
CA VAL A 19 12.82 -23.20 -26.20
C VAL A 19 13.39 -22.31 -25.09
N PRO A 20 12.69 -21.24 -24.67
CA PRO A 20 13.16 -20.44 -23.56
C PRO A 20 13.27 -21.36 -22.34
N ALA A 21 14.46 -21.42 -21.74
CA ALA A 21 14.69 -22.16 -20.51
C ALA A 21 13.83 -21.54 -19.41
N VAL A 22 12.72 -22.20 -19.06
CA VAL A 22 11.94 -21.88 -17.88
C VAL A 22 12.83 -22.17 -16.67
N THR A 23 13.42 -21.13 -16.11
CA THR A 23 14.21 -21.24 -14.88
C THR A 23 13.26 -21.60 -13.74
N ILE A 24 13.19 -22.87 -13.41
CA ILE A 24 12.47 -23.37 -12.24
C ILE A 24 13.27 -22.92 -11.01
N ARG A 25 12.78 -21.88 -10.34
CA ARG A 25 13.34 -21.40 -9.07
C ARG A 25 13.25 -22.52 -8.03
N PRO A 26 14.32 -22.88 -7.33
CA PRO A 26 14.26 -23.99 -6.39
C PRO A 26 13.39 -23.62 -5.17
N LEU A 27 12.41 -24.44 -4.86
CA LEU A 27 11.45 -24.29 -3.72
C LEU A 27 12.13 -23.96 -2.38
N LYS A 28 13.37 -24.39 -2.16
CA LYS A 28 14.14 -24.05 -0.96
C LYS A 28 14.51 -22.57 -0.88
N LEU A 29 14.80 -21.94 -2.01
CA LEU A 29 15.15 -20.52 -2.08
C LEU A 29 13.91 -19.66 -1.78
N ASP A 30 12.77 -20.01 -2.33
CA ASP A 30 11.50 -19.30 -2.08
C ASP A 30 11.11 -19.35 -0.61
N ARG A 31 11.26 -20.51 0.04
CA ARG A 31 10.97 -20.64 1.47
C ARG A 31 11.93 -19.82 2.34
N ALA A 32 13.22 -19.80 2.01
CA ALA A 32 14.21 -19.01 2.75
C ALA A 32 13.95 -17.51 2.61
N LEU A 33 13.56 -17.06 1.40
CA LEU A 33 13.20 -15.67 1.17
C LEU A 33 11.90 -15.32 1.90
N TYR A 34 10.86 -16.15 1.78
CA TYR A 34 9.58 -15.95 2.47
C TYR A 34 9.77 -15.80 3.99
N ASN A 35 10.61 -16.65 4.61
CA ASN A 35 10.86 -16.55 6.05
C ASN A 35 11.50 -15.22 6.49
N LYS A 36 12.18 -14.51 5.57
CA LYS A 36 12.74 -13.18 5.84
C LYS A 36 11.72 -12.04 5.68
N LEU A 37 10.59 -12.32 5.06
CA LEU A 37 9.56 -11.31 4.78
C LEU A 37 8.48 -11.24 5.87
N ILE A 38 8.35 -12.31 6.67
CA ILE A 38 7.41 -12.36 7.80
C ILE A 38 7.79 -11.28 8.80
N THR A 39 6.83 -10.46 9.19
CA THR A 39 7.08 -9.31 10.07
C THR A 39 6.94 -9.66 11.55
N GLU A 40 6.34 -10.81 11.86
CA GLU A 40 6.19 -11.27 13.23
C GLU A 40 7.56 -11.47 13.90
N SER A 41 7.80 -10.70 14.94
CA SER A 41 9.06 -10.77 15.74
C SER A 41 10.35 -10.46 14.97
N GLN A 42 10.28 -9.84 13.79
CA GLN A 42 11.42 -9.44 12.98
C GLN A 42 11.39 -7.95 12.70
N THR A 43 12.41 -7.22 13.17
CA THR A 43 12.50 -5.76 13.00
C THR A 43 12.96 -5.36 11.60
N GLU A 44 13.80 -6.16 10.96
CA GLU A 44 14.36 -5.83 9.62
C GLU A 44 13.27 -5.62 8.55
N PRO A 45 12.30 -6.54 8.33
CA PRO A 45 11.21 -6.28 7.38
C PRO A 45 10.27 -5.15 7.83
N GLN A 46 10.06 -4.96 9.14
CA GLN A 46 9.27 -3.84 9.65
C GLN A 46 9.91 -2.49 9.30
N GLU A 47 11.22 -2.37 9.51
CA GLU A 47 11.99 -1.16 9.17
C GLU A 47 12.03 -0.93 7.65
N GLU A 48 12.22 -1.99 6.84
CA GLU A 48 12.15 -1.90 5.37
C GLU A 48 10.82 -1.32 4.92
N ILE A 49 9.70 -1.83 5.45
CA ILE A 49 8.35 -1.37 5.11
C ILE A 49 8.19 0.12 5.46
N VAL A 50 8.46 0.50 6.71
CA VAL A 50 8.28 1.89 7.18
C VAL A 50 9.17 2.85 6.41
N ASN A 51 10.45 2.53 6.26
CA ASN A 51 11.41 3.40 5.60
C ASN A 51 11.10 3.58 4.12
N THR A 52 10.69 2.52 3.43
CA THR A 52 10.32 2.57 2.01
C THR A 52 9.08 3.43 1.79
N HIS A 53 8.03 3.27 2.61
CA HIS A 53 6.84 4.11 2.53
C HIS A 53 7.17 5.58 2.80
N ASN A 54 7.91 5.88 3.86
CA ASN A 54 8.29 7.25 4.18
C ASN A 54 9.17 7.89 3.09
N ALA A 55 10.03 7.11 2.44
CA ALA A 55 10.82 7.60 1.31
C ALA A 55 9.95 7.99 0.11
N PHE A 56 8.88 7.24 -0.19
CA PHE A 56 7.92 7.57 -1.24
C PHE A 56 7.01 8.74 -0.86
N ARG A 57 6.55 8.82 0.38
CA ARG A 57 5.72 9.91 0.88
C ARG A 57 6.42 11.28 0.77
N ARG A 58 7.75 11.32 0.89
CA ARG A 58 8.56 12.54 0.65
C ARG A 58 8.65 12.94 -0.82
N LYS A 59 8.42 12.01 -1.74
CA LYS A 59 8.64 12.20 -3.18
C LYS A 59 7.37 12.49 -3.99
N VAL A 60 6.24 12.69 -3.32
CA VAL A 60 4.98 12.99 -4.01
C VAL A 60 5.08 14.27 -4.83
N SER A 61 4.36 14.30 -5.96
CA SER A 61 4.29 15.47 -6.84
C SER A 61 2.81 15.75 -7.19
N PRO A 62 2.31 16.97 -6.89
CA PRO A 62 2.97 18.09 -6.21
C PRO A 62 3.42 17.75 -4.78
N GLN A 63 4.31 18.56 -4.20
CA GLN A 63 4.76 18.36 -2.82
C GLN A 63 3.62 18.50 -1.81
N ALA A 64 3.69 17.73 -0.73
CA ALA A 64 2.68 17.73 0.32
C ALA A 64 3.15 18.53 1.54
N LYS A 65 2.29 19.44 2.04
CA LYS A 65 2.58 20.26 3.22
C LYS A 65 2.14 19.65 4.56
N ASN A 66 1.30 18.60 4.52
CA ASN A 66 0.69 17.96 5.69
C ASN A 66 0.94 16.45 5.78
N MET A 67 1.93 15.92 5.08
CA MET A 67 2.19 14.48 5.00
C MET A 67 2.73 13.95 6.32
N LEU A 68 2.00 13.10 7.02
CA LEU A 68 2.46 12.45 8.25
C LEU A 68 3.53 11.39 7.97
N LYS A 69 4.50 11.30 8.88
CA LYS A 69 5.44 10.18 8.95
C LYS A 69 4.71 8.93 9.41
N LEU A 70 4.92 7.82 8.71
CA LEU A 70 4.39 6.52 9.12
C LEU A 70 5.29 5.89 10.18
N TYR A 71 4.66 5.26 11.17
CA TYR A 71 5.28 4.47 12.23
C TYR A 71 4.72 3.05 12.22
N TRP A 72 5.54 2.08 12.64
CA TRP A 72 5.08 0.69 12.73
C TRP A 72 4.03 0.48 13.81
N SER A 73 2.99 -0.28 13.46
CA SER A 73 1.94 -0.73 14.38
C SER A 73 1.88 -2.26 14.40
N SER A 74 2.30 -2.85 15.50
CA SER A 74 2.21 -4.32 15.67
C SER A 74 0.76 -4.81 15.69
N ALA A 75 -0.18 -3.99 16.15
CA ALA A 75 -1.60 -4.33 16.14
C ALA A 75 -2.17 -4.35 14.71
N ALA A 76 -1.81 -3.37 13.87
CA ALA A 76 -2.20 -3.37 12.47
C ALA A 76 -1.54 -4.54 11.70
N ALA A 77 -0.27 -4.86 12.01
CA ALA A 77 0.43 -5.99 11.43
C ALA A 77 -0.20 -7.34 11.81
N GLU A 78 -0.70 -7.47 13.05
CA GLU A 78 -1.45 -8.67 13.48
C GLU A 78 -2.72 -8.87 12.67
N ASN A 79 -3.52 -7.80 12.50
CA ASN A 79 -4.73 -7.85 11.68
C ASN A 79 -4.37 -8.20 10.21
N ALA A 80 -3.36 -7.55 9.63
CA ALA A 80 -2.88 -7.85 8.28
C ALA A 80 -2.43 -9.31 8.13
N ARG A 81 -1.75 -9.86 9.13
CA ARG A 81 -1.32 -11.27 9.16
C ARG A 81 -2.50 -12.23 9.16
N ILE A 82 -3.53 -11.96 9.97
CA ILE A 82 -4.73 -12.79 10.04
C ILE A 82 -5.42 -12.80 8.68
N LEU A 83 -5.60 -11.64 8.06
CA LEU A 83 -6.24 -11.52 6.75
C LEU A 83 -5.41 -12.16 5.63
N ALA A 84 -4.10 -11.96 5.62
CA ALA A 84 -3.22 -12.61 4.66
C ALA A 84 -3.36 -14.15 4.66
N ARG A 85 -3.57 -14.76 5.84
CA ARG A 85 -3.75 -16.21 6.00
C ARG A 85 -5.04 -16.74 5.41
N TYR A 86 -6.06 -15.92 5.20
CA TYR A 86 -7.27 -16.32 4.48
C TYR A 86 -6.99 -16.58 3.00
N CYS A 87 -5.90 -16.04 2.47
CA CYS A 87 -5.52 -16.21 1.07
C CYS A 87 -6.61 -15.76 0.09
N ASP A 88 -7.39 -14.79 0.51
CA ASP A 88 -8.40 -14.11 -0.29
C ASP A 88 -7.90 -12.71 -0.67
N LYS A 89 -8.03 -12.35 -1.94
CA LYS A 89 -7.64 -11.05 -2.48
C LYS A 89 -8.81 -10.04 -2.50
N SER A 90 -10.00 -10.45 -2.07
CA SER A 90 -11.11 -9.51 -1.92
C SER A 90 -10.85 -8.57 -0.74
N GLU A 91 -11.32 -7.33 -0.88
CA GLU A 91 -11.22 -6.34 0.19
C GLU A 91 -11.85 -6.87 1.48
N SER A 92 -11.14 -6.69 2.60
CA SER A 92 -11.60 -7.15 3.90
C SER A 92 -12.68 -6.23 4.49
N ASP A 93 -13.49 -6.75 5.43
CA ASP A 93 -14.42 -5.92 6.19
C ASP A 93 -13.61 -4.85 6.98
N PRO A 94 -13.97 -3.56 6.92
CA PRO A 94 -13.34 -2.51 7.73
C PRO A 94 -13.25 -2.82 9.22
N LEU A 95 -14.18 -3.62 9.76
CA LEU A 95 -14.17 -4.04 11.16
C LEU A 95 -13.02 -5.01 11.48
N GLU A 96 -12.57 -5.82 10.52
CA GLU A 96 -11.47 -6.78 10.69
C GLU A 96 -10.10 -6.09 10.74
N ARG A 97 -10.00 -4.88 10.16
CA ARG A 97 -8.78 -4.08 10.17
C ARG A 97 -8.81 -2.90 11.16
N ARG A 98 -9.85 -2.84 12.01
CA ARG A 98 -10.01 -1.78 13.01
C ARG A 98 -9.01 -1.90 14.15
N LEU A 99 -8.45 -0.76 14.57
CA LEU A 99 -7.76 -0.59 15.85
C LEU A 99 -8.70 0.08 16.88
N PRO A 100 -8.37 0.06 18.20
CA PRO A 100 -9.29 0.57 19.23
C PRO A 100 -9.79 1.99 18.99
N ASN A 101 -8.98 2.85 18.39
CA ASN A 101 -9.29 4.27 18.22
C ASN A 101 -9.31 4.74 16.75
N THR A 102 -9.22 3.83 15.79
CA THR A 102 -9.18 4.21 14.38
C THR A 102 -9.50 3.04 13.46
N PHE A 103 -10.00 3.36 12.28
CA PHE A 103 -10.09 2.41 11.17
C PHE A 103 -8.80 2.46 10.35
N CYS A 104 -8.54 1.38 9.62
CA CYS A 104 -7.38 1.29 8.76
C CYS A 104 -7.82 0.97 7.33
N GLY A 105 -7.21 1.63 6.36
CA GLY A 105 -7.27 1.25 4.95
C GLY A 105 -6.36 0.06 4.66
N GLU A 106 -6.43 -0.48 3.45
CA GLU A 106 -5.76 -1.73 3.08
C GLU A 106 -5.16 -1.65 1.69
N ASN A 107 -3.93 -2.17 1.54
CA ASN A 107 -3.36 -2.54 0.25
C ASN A 107 -3.04 -4.02 0.24
N MET A 108 -3.37 -4.69 -0.86
CA MET A 108 -3.08 -6.11 -1.05
C MET A 108 -2.41 -6.39 -2.39
N LEU A 109 -1.48 -7.36 -2.39
CA LEU A 109 -0.85 -7.85 -3.61
C LEU A 109 -0.66 -9.36 -3.54
N MET A 110 -1.09 -10.06 -4.59
CA MET A 110 -0.83 -11.50 -4.75
C MET A 110 0.30 -11.72 -5.74
N GLU A 111 1.39 -12.33 -5.29
CA GLU A 111 2.56 -12.65 -6.08
C GLU A 111 2.76 -14.17 -6.24
N HIS A 112 3.35 -14.58 -7.34
CA HIS A 112 3.70 -15.98 -7.59
C HIS A 112 5.01 -16.40 -6.92
N TYR A 113 5.84 -15.43 -6.53
CA TYR A 113 7.13 -15.63 -5.86
C TYR A 113 7.26 -14.66 -4.70
N PRO A 114 7.97 -15.05 -3.63
CA PRO A 114 8.24 -14.11 -2.54
C PRO A 114 9.14 -12.98 -3.07
N SER A 115 8.70 -11.75 -2.86
CA SER A 115 9.38 -10.53 -3.30
C SER A 115 9.74 -9.67 -2.09
N PRO A 116 10.90 -8.97 -2.07
CA PRO A 116 11.22 -8.01 -1.01
C PRO A 116 10.10 -6.98 -0.83
N TRP A 117 9.90 -6.51 0.39
CA TRP A 117 8.87 -5.51 0.69
C TRP A 117 9.06 -4.22 -0.11
N SER A 118 10.30 -3.77 -0.26
CA SER A 118 10.61 -2.59 -1.09
C SER A 118 10.08 -2.72 -2.52
N LYS A 119 10.17 -3.91 -3.12
CA LYS A 119 9.63 -4.15 -4.47
C LYS A 119 8.10 -4.14 -4.49
N VAL A 120 7.44 -4.76 -3.52
CA VAL A 120 5.97 -4.77 -3.41
C VAL A 120 5.44 -3.35 -3.25
N ILE A 121 6.05 -2.58 -2.35
CA ILE A 121 5.68 -1.18 -2.09
C ILE A 121 5.95 -0.31 -3.34
N GLU A 122 7.04 -0.55 -4.06
CA GLU A 122 7.32 0.12 -5.33
C GLU A 122 6.25 -0.18 -6.40
N MET A 123 5.71 -1.39 -6.45
CA MET A 123 4.62 -1.74 -7.38
C MET A 123 3.38 -0.91 -7.10
N TRP A 124 2.97 -0.76 -5.85
CA TRP A 124 1.87 0.13 -5.46
C TRP A 124 2.17 1.60 -5.76
N TYR A 125 3.39 2.06 -5.48
CA TYR A 125 3.79 3.44 -5.78
C TYR A 125 3.81 3.75 -7.28
N ASN A 126 4.11 2.77 -8.13
CA ASN A 126 4.16 2.94 -9.59
C ASN A 126 2.80 3.22 -10.23
N GLU A 127 1.69 3.03 -9.52
CA GLU A 127 0.37 3.49 -9.95
C GLU A 127 0.30 5.03 -10.04
N SER A 128 1.23 5.75 -9.38
CA SER A 128 1.38 7.22 -9.48
C SER A 128 1.48 7.73 -10.91
N LYS A 129 1.94 6.91 -11.85
CA LYS A 129 2.01 7.26 -13.28
C LYS A 129 0.63 7.47 -13.92
N TYR A 130 -0.42 6.94 -13.30
CA TYR A 130 -1.80 7.07 -13.75
C TYR A 130 -2.61 8.06 -12.90
N PHE A 131 -2.07 8.48 -11.76
CA PHE A 131 -2.69 9.44 -10.86
C PHE A 131 -2.30 10.87 -11.24
N LYS A 132 -3.30 11.76 -11.27
CA LYS A 132 -3.07 13.19 -11.44
C LYS A 132 -3.76 13.96 -10.33
N TYR A 133 -2.96 14.63 -9.52
CA TYR A 133 -3.43 15.39 -8.37
C TYR A 133 -4.50 16.42 -8.78
N GLY A 134 -5.62 16.44 -8.05
CA GLY A 134 -6.76 17.31 -8.31
C GLY A 134 -7.74 16.80 -9.39
N GLU A 135 -7.38 15.77 -10.14
CA GLU A 135 -8.28 15.12 -11.10
C GLU A 135 -8.79 13.80 -10.53
N TRP A 136 -10.09 13.53 -10.73
CA TRP A 136 -10.68 12.26 -10.29
C TRP A 136 -10.03 11.09 -11.02
N PRO A 137 -9.83 9.95 -10.33
CA PRO A 137 -9.31 8.74 -10.95
C PRO A 137 -10.12 8.35 -12.20
N SER A 138 -9.46 7.69 -13.13
CA SER A 138 -10.12 7.14 -14.32
C SER A 138 -11.24 6.17 -13.90
N THR A 139 -12.32 6.15 -14.67
CA THR A 139 -13.38 5.13 -14.55
C THR A 139 -13.08 3.88 -15.38
N ASP A 140 -11.89 3.80 -15.97
CA ASP A 140 -11.43 2.63 -16.71
C ASP A 140 -10.98 1.54 -15.71
N ASP A 141 -11.64 0.40 -15.71
CA ASP A 141 -11.40 -0.73 -14.79
C ASP A 141 -9.98 -1.30 -14.90
N ASP A 142 -9.25 -1.02 -15.99
CA ASP A 142 -7.87 -1.45 -16.18
C ASP A 142 -6.84 -0.50 -15.52
N ILE A 143 -7.27 0.64 -14.94
CA ILE A 143 -6.41 1.66 -14.36
C ILE A 143 -6.67 1.75 -12.84
N GLU A 144 -5.83 1.09 -12.06
CA GLU A 144 -5.85 1.18 -10.60
C GLU A 144 -4.91 2.29 -10.11
N THR A 145 -5.38 3.08 -9.13
CA THR A 145 -4.58 4.12 -8.43
C THR A 145 -4.78 4.07 -6.92
N ASP A 146 -5.60 3.16 -6.44
CA ASP A 146 -6.04 3.10 -5.05
C ASP A 146 -4.93 2.68 -4.09
N HIS A 147 -4.02 1.82 -4.54
CA HIS A 147 -2.86 1.47 -3.73
C HIS A 147 -1.91 2.66 -3.55
N TYR A 148 -1.69 3.43 -4.61
CA TYR A 148 -0.86 4.64 -4.54
C TYR A 148 -1.49 5.70 -3.63
N THR A 149 -2.78 6.02 -3.82
CA THR A 149 -3.45 7.04 -3.01
C THR A 149 -3.48 6.66 -1.53
N GLN A 150 -3.68 5.38 -1.20
CA GLN A 150 -3.58 4.86 0.16
C GLN A 150 -2.18 5.05 0.75
N MET A 151 -1.12 4.74 0.00
CA MET A 151 0.27 4.91 0.45
C MET A 151 0.61 6.36 0.78
N VAL A 152 0.06 7.32 0.03
CA VAL A 152 0.35 8.75 0.15
C VAL A 152 -0.76 9.54 0.83
N TRP A 153 -1.71 8.85 1.49
CA TRP A 153 -2.76 9.49 2.28
C TRP A 153 -2.15 10.22 3.47
N ALA A 154 -2.31 11.55 3.51
CA ALA A 154 -1.54 12.39 4.43
C ALA A 154 -1.80 12.06 5.89
N SER A 155 -3.05 11.78 6.28
CA SER A 155 -3.43 11.54 7.69
C SER A 155 -3.15 10.13 8.19
N SER A 156 -2.78 9.17 7.33
CA SER A 156 -2.30 7.87 7.79
C SER A 156 -0.94 8.02 8.47
N TYR A 157 -0.82 7.55 9.72
CA TYR A 157 0.40 7.67 10.53
C TYR A 157 0.89 6.34 11.13
N LEU A 158 0.08 5.28 11.08
CA LEU A 158 0.48 3.93 11.48
C LEU A 158 0.40 3.00 10.27
N ILE A 159 1.35 2.08 10.20
CA ILE A 159 1.35 1.01 9.20
C ILE A 159 1.70 -0.33 9.86
N GLY A 160 1.00 -1.37 9.46
CA GLY A 160 1.33 -2.74 9.82
C GLY A 160 1.05 -3.67 8.67
N CYS A 161 2.03 -4.50 8.33
CA CYS A 161 1.95 -5.39 7.18
C CYS A 161 2.36 -6.81 7.55
N ASP A 162 1.88 -7.80 6.83
CA ASP A 162 2.44 -9.14 6.83
C ASP A 162 2.18 -9.85 5.49
N VAL A 163 2.80 -11.01 5.31
CA VAL A 163 2.69 -11.83 4.10
C VAL A 163 2.37 -13.29 4.45
N ALA A 164 1.46 -13.89 3.73
CA ALA A 164 1.14 -15.32 3.86
C ALA A 164 1.48 -16.10 2.59
N SER A 165 2.00 -17.33 2.78
CA SER A 165 2.16 -18.28 1.69
C SER A 165 0.86 -19.05 1.48
N CYS A 166 0.22 -18.83 0.34
CA CYS A 166 -1.05 -19.42 -0.05
C CYS A 166 -0.81 -20.59 -1.00
N ARG A 167 -1.30 -21.76 -0.64
CA ARG A 167 -1.20 -22.94 -1.49
C ARG A 167 -2.54 -23.21 -2.16
N ARG A 168 -2.59 -22.99 -3.48
CA ARG A 168 -3.70 -23.46 -4.30
C ARG A 168 -3.17 -24.54 -5.27
N GLN A 169 -3.63 -25.79 -5.10
CA GLN A 169 -3.22 -26.95 -5.91
C GLN A 169 -1.71 -27.22 -5.93
N LYS A 170 -1.01 -26.99 -7.06
CA LYS A 170 0.41 -27.31 -7.26
C LYS A 170 1.36 -26.13 -7.14
N ALA A 171 0.85 -24.89 -7.07
CA ALA A 171 1.65 -23.68 -7.00
C ALA A 171 1.43 -22.97 -5.65
N ALA A 172 2.50 -22.39 -5.08
CA ALA A 172 2.40 -21.45 -3.99
C ALA A 172 2.24 -20.04 -4.57
N THR A 173 1.40 -19.23 -3.94
CA THR A 173 1.32 -17.78 -4.13
C THR A 173 1.55 -17.11 -2.80
N TYR A 174 1.83 -15.81 -2.82
CA TYR A 174 2.17 -15.03 -1.62
C TYR A 174 1.26 -13.82 -1.58
N LEU A 175 0.40 -13.74 -0.56
CA LEU A 175 -0.48 -12.61 -0.35
C LEU A 175 0.18 -11.64 0.64
N TYR A 176 0.50 -10.45 0.16
CA TYR A 176 0.99 -9.32 0.92
C TYR A 176 -0.19 -8.45 1.32
N VAL A 177 -0.29 -8.08 2.58
CA VAL A 177 -1.33 -7.21 3.12
C VAL A 177 -0.68 -6.13 3.96
N CYS A 178 -1.05 -4.87 3.72
CA CYS A 178 -0.69 -3.73 4.54
C CYS A 178 -1.93 -2.97 5.00
N HIS A 179 -2.01 -2.66 6.28
CA HIS A 179 -3.04 -1.81 6.85
C HIS A 179 -2.47 -0.44 7.19
N TYR A 180 -3.17 0.62 6.80
CA TYR A 180 -2.80 2.02 6.99
C TYR A 180 -3.80 2.68 7.93
N CYS A 181 -3.38 3.10 9.10
CA CYS A 181 -4.23 3.71 10.11
C CYS A 181 -3.70 5.14 10.41
N HIS A 182 -4.43 6.15 10.42
CA HIS A 182 -5.79 6.47 10.12
C HIS A 182 -6.15 6.07 8.68
N GLU A 183 -7.40 5.60 8.44
CA GLU A 183 -7.80 5.13 7.12
C GLU A 183 -7.64 6.21 6.04
N GLY A 184 -7.45 5.75 4.81
CA GLY A 184 -7.32 6.59 3.63
C GLY A 184 -8.44 6.37 2.63
N ASN A 185 -8.19 6.80 1.40
CA ASN A 185 -9.05 6.59 0.23
C ASN A 185 -10.51 7.03 0.43
N ASN A 186 -10.69 8.17 1.18
CA ASN A 186 -12.00 8.77 1.29
C ASN A 186 -12.51 9.20 -0.08
N GLN A 187 -13.66 8.68 -0.48
CA GLN A 187 -14.25 8.88 -1.81
C GLN A 187 -14.51 10.36 -2.13
N ASP A 188 -14.76 11.21 -1.13
CA ASP A 188 -15.01 12.64 -1.35
C ASP A 188 -13.73 13.44 -1.68
N THR A 189 -12.53 12.89 -1.42
CA THR A 189 -11.25 13.57 -1.56
C THR A 189 -10.17 12.69 -2.18
N LEU A 190 -10.54 11.59 -2.84
CA LEU A 190 -9.62 10.61 -3.42
C LEU A 190 -8.64 11.24 -4.42
N ASN A 191 -9.06 12.28 -5.13
CA ASN A 191 -8.23 13.04 -6.05
C ASN A 191 -7.20 13.97 -5.37
N MET A 192 -7.27 14.15 -4.04
CA MET A 192 -6.38 14.99 -3.25
C MET A 192 -5.99 14.28 -1.94
N PRO A 193 -5.18 13.21 -1.97
CA PRO A 193 -4.84 12.41 -0.80
C PRO A 193 -3.98 13.15 0.23
N TYR A 194 -3.51 14.32 -0.09
CA TYR A 194 -2.76 15.25 0.77
C TYR A 194 -3.04 16.70 0.35
N LYS A 195 -2.57 17.68 1.13
CA LYS A 195 -2.62 19.09 0.78
C LYS A 195 -1.33 19.49 0.07
N GLU A 196 -1.46 20.11 -1.09
CA GLU A 196 -0.32 20.67 -1.83
C GLU A 196 0.33 21.84 -1.09
N GLY A 197 1.65 21.91 -1.10
CA GLY A 197 2.45 22.98 -0.52
C GLY A 197 3.86 22.54 -0.17
N SER A 198 4.65 23.44 0.41
CA SER A 198 6.01 23.11 0.85
C SER A 198 5.98 22.09 1.99
N PRO A 199 6.89 21.10 2.01
CA PRO A 199 6.90 20.10 3.07
C PRO A 199 6.88 20.72 4.46
N CYS A 200 6.00 20.21 5.32
CA CYS A 200 5.80 20.65 6.70
C CYS A 200 5.20 22.06 6.91
N ASP A 201 4.67 22.72 5.90
CA ASP A 201 4.02 24.03 6.10
C ASP A 201 2.85 23.95 7.09
N ASP A 202 2.11 22.82 7.14
CA ASP A 202 1.02 22.62 8.09
C ASP A 202 1.51 22.12 9.48
N CYS A 203 2.81 21.81 9.64
CA CYS A 203 3.39 21.29 10.89
C CYS A 203 4.79 21.82 11.19
N PRO A 204 5.04 23.16 11.17
CA PRO A 204 6.39 23.71 11.22
C PRO A 204 7.17 23.37 12.49
N ASN A 205 6.48 23.11 13.60
CA ASN A 205 7.10 22.74 14.88
C ASN A 205 7.20 21.21 15.08
N ASN A 206 6.66 20.42 14.16
CA ASN A 206 6.57 18.95 14.22
C ASN A 206 6.96 18.35 12.88
N CYS A 207 8.15 18.70 12.40
CA CYS A 207 8.68 18.28 11.12
C CYS A 207 9.94 17.45 11.29
N GLU A 208 9.97 16.26 10.71
CA GLU A 208 11.15 15.40 10.66
C GLU A 208 11.38 14.95 9.22
N ASP A 209 12.47 15.41 8.64
CA ASP A 209 12.89 15.05 7.29
C ASP A 209 11.75 15.23 6.24
N GLY A 210 11.06 16.36 6.30
CA GLY A 210 9.98 16.74 5.37
C GLY A 210 8.64 16.05 5.61
N LEU A 211 8.47 15.34 6.72
CA LEU A 211 7.22 14.70 7.13
C LEU A 211 6.78 15.24 8.49
N CYS A 212 5.46 15.42 8.66
CA CYS A 212 4.85 15.82 9.92
C CYS A 212 4.87 14.69 10.95
N THR A 213 5.03 15.04 12.24
CA THR A 213 5.12 14.08 13.35
C THR A 213 4.04 14.28 14.42
N ASN A 214 3.04 15.08 14.14
CA ASN A 214 1.92 15.43 15.04
C ASN A 214 0.58 14.90 14.52
N PRO A 215 0.35 13.58 14.48
CA PRO A 215 -0.93 13.02 14.06
C PRO A 215 -2.03 13.35 15.07
N CYS A 216 -3.24 13.62 14.58
CA CYS A 216 -4.42 13.56 15.42
C CYS A 216 -4.69 12.09 15.76
N THR A 217 -4.70 11.75 17.06
CA THR A 217 -4.97 10.37 17.53
C THR A 217 -6.45 10.09 17.75
N TYR A 218 -7.31 11.06 17.48
CA TYR A 218 -8.76 10.93 17.47
C TYR A 218 -9.25 10.81 16.03
N TYR A 219 -10.43 10.23 15.84
CA TYR A 219 -11.15 10.23 14.57
C TYR A 219 -12.54 10.81 14.73
N ASP A 220 -13.09 11.29 13.63
CA ASP A 220 -14.47 11.72 13.55
C ASP A 220 -15.33 10.55 13.05
N GLU A 221 -16.47 10.28 13.70
CA GLU A 221 -17.37 9.19 13.28
C GLU A 221 -18.17 9.55 12.01
N TYR A 222 -18.20 10.83 11.65
CA TYR A 222 -18.93 11.34 10.50
C TYR A 222 -18.07 12.27 9.64
N ASN A 223 -18.16 12.13 8.32
CA ASN A 223 -17.44 12.95 7.35
C ASN A 223 -17.86 14.43 7.33
N ASN A 224 -18.97 14.78 7.95
CA ASN A 224 -19.48 16.15 8.04
C ASN A 224 -19.13 16.86 9.36
N CYS A 225 -18.25 16.30 10.17
CA CYS A 225 -17.90 16.85 11.49
C CYS A 225 -17.38 18.28 11.43
N ASP A 226 -16.57 18.65 10.46
CA ASP A 226 -16.12 20.04 10.28
C ASP A 226 -17.29 21.03 10.12
N LYS A 227 -18.35 20.61 9.40
CA LYS A 227 -19.57 21.42 9.24
C LYS A 227 -20.37 21.47 10.55
N GLN A 228 -20.48 20.35 11.26
CA GLN A 228 -21.21 20.27 12.52
C GLN A 228 -20.56 21.12 13.61
N VAL A 229 -19.24 21.05 13.74
CA VAL A 229 -18.47 21.88 14.67
C VAL A 229 -18.60 23.37 14.35
N LYS A 230 -18.58 23.72 13.08
CA LYS A 230 -18.77 25.12 12.65
C LYS A 230 -20.17 25.67 12.96
N LEU A 231 -21.20 24.84 12.87
CA LEU A 231 -22.60 25.24 13.07
C LEU A 231 -23.01 25.25 14.53
N TYR A 232 -22.60 24.25 15.30
CA TYR A 232 -23.11 24.00 16.65
C TYR A 232 -22.03 24.14 17.74
N GLY A 233 -20.75 24.11 17.36
CA GLY A 233 -19.62 24.13 18.29
C GLY A 233 -19.38 22.78 18.99
N CYS A 234 -18.17 22.62 19.50
CA CYS A 234 -17.74 21.39 20.20
C CYS A 234 -18.40 21.16 21.55
N SER A 235 -19.06 22.17 22.13
CA SER A 235 -19.83 22.01 23.39
C SER A 235 -21.20 21.36 23.19
N HIS A 236 -21.64 21.20 21.94
CA HIS A 236 -22.94 20.62 21.63
C HIS A 236 -22.95 19.11 21.91
N PRO A 237 -23.94 18.58 22.68
CA PRO A 237 -23.96 17.17 23.10
C PRO A 237 -23.99 16.16 21.97
N ALA A 238 -24.48 16.54 20.78
CA ALA A 238 -24.51 15.68 19.61
C ALA A 238 -23.29 15.87 18.70
N VAL A 239 -22.33 16.73 19.05
CA VAL A 239 -21.12 16.98 18.24
C VAL A 239 -19.90 16.37 18.89
N GLN A 240 -19.61 16.73 20.13
CA GLN A 240 -18.40 16.32 20.82
C GLN A 240 -18.15 14.79 20.86
N PRO A 241 -19.14 13.92 21.12
CA PRO A 241 -18.91 12.48 21.18
C PRO A 241 -18.49 11.87 19.84
N PHE A 242 -18.97 12.44 18.74
CA PHE A 242 -18.85 11.89 17.40
C PHE A 242 -17.82 12.62 16.52
N CYS A 243 -17.44 13.84 16.90
CA CYS A 243 -16.52 14.69 16.12
C CYS A 243 -15.26 14.99 16.94
N LYS A 244 -14.61 13.96 17.45
CA LYS A 244 -13.48 14.11 18.38
C LYS A 244 -12.26 14.72 17.72
N ALA A 245 -11.93 14.29 16.50
CA ALA A 245 -10.80 14.84 15.76
C ALA A 245 -11.03 16.33 15.47
N SER A 246 -12.23 16.69 14.98
CA SER A 246 -12.58 18.09 14.69
C SER A 246 -12.62 18.97 15.93
N CYS A 247 -12.92 18.41 17.10
CA CYS A 247 -13.03 19.16 18.35
C CYS A 247 -11.74 19.23 19.16
N LEU A 248 -10.90 18.20 19.13
CA LEU A 248 -9.76 18.07 20.04
C LEU A 248 -8.42 18.32 19.33
N CYS A 249 -8.36 18.11 18.02
CA CYS A 249 -7.14 18.31 17.25
C CYS A 249 -7.19 19.69 16.57
N THR A 250 -6.41 20.62 17.09
CA THR A 250 -6.36 22.02 16.62
C THR A 250 -5.11 22.34 15.81
N THR A 251 -4.01 21.62 16.05
CA THR A 251 -2.71 21.80 15.41
C THR A 251 -2.18 20.51 14.80
N GLU A 252 -2.82 19.41 15.10
CA GLU A 252 -2.47 18.09 14.62
C GLU A 252 -3.00 17.86 13.20
N ILE A 253 -2.29 17.03 12.46
CA ILE A 253 -2.72 16.60 11.13
C ILE A 253 -3.82 15.54 11.26
N LYS A 254 -4.94 15.75 10.54
CA LYS A 254 -6.14 14.89 10.50
C LYS A 254 -6.65 14.68 9.08
#